data_758cb87e79ee285df9fbd73022967ded
#
_entry.id   758cb87e79ee285df9fbd73022967ded
#
_cell.length_a   1.000
_cell.length_b   1.000
_cell.length_c   1.000
_cell.angle_alpha   90.00
_cell.angle_beta   90.00
_cell.angle_gamma   90.00
#
_symmetry.space_group_name_H-M   'P 1'
#
loop_
_entity.id
_entity.type
_entity.pdbx_description
1 polymer ?
#
loop_
_entity_poly.entity_id
_entity_poly.type
_entity_poly.pdbx_seq_one_letter_code
_entity_poly.pdbx_strand_id
1 'polypeptide(L)'
;MAAPHHLIVPTLANAVVVVCCYLAVASLVWGLADSGMDQPLDLEAFDAVGSTSCTWRVAHLSDLHVVGERYGFRIESGRSGRQGNEQLARTIARLAAIHAADPLDYIIISGDMTDAGRAAEWAEFLELLQRYPELAVRSVILPGNHDLNIVDRANPARLDLPFSPGKRLRQMRCLSAMKMLQGARACVLGSNGLVMGTLNEVLAPHRRQIQAFGDRGGLRRGAELRGIFDDLFPMLLFPVQEDGLGVAILNSNADTHFSFTNALGLVSARQARRLESAMARYPKTRWIVALHHHLIEYPMPAASFSERIGTALVNGSWVVRRLQAFADRAIVMHGHRHIDWIGCCGPLRIISAPSPVMTPGGDGTSYFYIHHLATGADGQLRLLAPEHVEVAGELP
;
A
#
# COMPACT_ATOMS: atom_id res chain seq x y z
N MET A 1 -6.43 43.35 42.66
CA MET A 1 -6.00 42.27 41.75
C MET A 1 -7.21 41.38 41.50
N ALA A 2 -7.83 41.44 40.32
CA ALA A 2 -8.96 40.57 39.98
C ALA A 2 -8.45 39.14 39.78
N ALA A 3 -9.13 38.16 40.39
CA ALA A 3 -8.72 36.76 40.38
C ALA A 3 -8.69 36.22 38.91
N PRO A 4 -7.70 35.45 38.54
CA PRO A 4 -7.50 34.95 37.16
C PRO A 4 -8.64 34.02 36.64
N HIS A 5 -9.53 33.60 37.55
CA HIS A 5 -10.66 32.71 37.22
C HIS A 5 -11.72 33.34 36.27
N HIS A 6 -11.84 34.65 36.22
CA HIS A 6 -12.78 35.31 35.32
C HIS A 6 -12.39 35.30 33.84
N LEU A 7 -11.13 34.99 33.53
CA LEU A 7 -10.63 34.92 32.14
C LEU A 7 -10.65 33.48 31.58
N ILE A 8 -10.67 32.46 32.43
CA ILE A 8 -10.57 31.05 31.99
C ILE A 8 -11.83 30.67 31.19
N VAL A 9 -13.01 30.96 31.69
CA VAL A 9 -14.27 30.58 31.00
C VAL A 9 -14.42 31.26 29.64
N PRO A 10 -14.25 32.59 29.49
CA PRO A 10 -14.32 33.24 28.17
C PRO A 10 -13.19 32.76 27.24
N THR A 11 -11.99 32.48 27.75
CA THR A 11 -10.90 31.96 26.93
C THR A 11 -11.22 30.56 26.39
N LEU A 12 -11.76 29.68 27.22
CA LEU A 12 -12.18 28.34 26.81
C LEU A 12 -13.36 28.43 25.80
N ALA A 13 -14.33 29.27 26.05
CA ALA A 13 -15.45 29.49 25.14
C ALA A 13 -14.98 30.01 23.78
N ASN A 14 -14.07 30.98 23.75
CA ASN A 14 -13.49 31.49 22.52
C ASN A 14 -12.67 30.40 21.78
N ALA A 15 -11.89 29.60 22.50
CA ALA A 15 -11.16 28.49 21.92
C ALA A 15 -12.10 27.47 21.27
N VAL A 16 -13.20 27.12 21.93
CA VAL A 16 -14.21 26.23 21.36
C VAL A 16 -14.85 26.85 20.11
N VAL A 17 -15.22 28.11 20.13
CA VAL A 17 -15.81 28.81 18.97
C VAL A 17 -14.81 28.81 17.79
N VAL A 18 -13.55 29.14 18.04
CA VAL A 18 -12.50 29.13 16.98
C VAL A 18 -12.34 27.76 16.39
N VAL A 19 -12.27 26.70 17.21
CA VAL A 19 -12.17 25.31 16.75
C VAL A 19 -13.41 24.91 15.94
N CYS A 20 -14.61 25.24 16.41
CA CYS A 20 -15.85 24.92 15.68
C CYS A 20 -15.93 25.67 14.34
N CYS A 21 -15.58 26.97 14.31
CA CYS A 21 -15.52 27.73 13.06
C CYS A 21 -14.49 27.15 12.08
N TYR A 22 -13.31 26.78 12.57
CA TYR A 22 -12.27 26.13 11.74
C TYR A 22 -12.79 24.81 11.16
N LEU A 23 -13.37 23.94 11.98
CA LEU A 23 -13.94 22.67 11.53
C LEU A 23 -15.06 22.86 10.52
N ALA A 24 -15.96 23.84 10.75
CA ALA A 24 -17.05 24.13 9.83
C ALA A 24 -16.53 24.62 8.46
N VAL A 25 -15.59 25.56 8.46
CA VAL A 25 -14.98 26.07 7.22
C VAL A 25 -14.19 24.97 6.51
N ALA A 26 -13.39 24.20 7.25
CA ALA A 26 -12.64 23.08 6.68
C ALA A 26 -13.59 22.05 6.06
N SER A 27 -14.66 21.65 6.77
CA SER A 27 -15.66 20.71 6.24
C SER A 27 -16.38 21.23 5.01
N LEU A 28 -16.71 22.54 4.97
CA LEU A 28 -17.33 23.17 3.81
C LEU A 28 -16.37 23.15 2.60
N VAL A 29 -15.11 23.52 2.79
CA VAL A 29 -14.09 23.52 1.73
C VAL A 29 -13.89 22.11 1.19
N TRP A 30 -13.77 21.11 2.08
CA TRP A 30 -13.64 19.72 1.68
C TRP A 30 -14.89 19.18 0.99
N GLY A 31 -16.08 19.48 1.51
CA GLY A 31 -17.35 19.09 0.89
C GLY A 31 -17.53 19.67 -0.50
N LEU A 32 -17.16 20.95 -0.71
CA LEU A 32 -17.16 21.57 -2.04
C LEU A 32 -16.10 20.95 -2.96
N ALA A 33 -14.94 20.62 -2.42
CA ALA A 33 -13.89 19.94 -3.17
C ALA A 33 -14.31 18.53 -3.60
N ASP A 34 -14.98 17.79 -2.74
CA ASP A 34 -15.45 16.42 -3.03
C ASP A 34 -16.69 16.41 -3.94
N SER A 35 -17.57 17.42 -3.85
CA SER A 35 -18.76 17.51 -4.71
C SER A 35 -18.46 17.60 -6.21
N GLY A 36 -17.26 18.04 -6.57
CA GLY A 36 -16.77 18.07 -7.96
C GLY A 36 -15.99 16.83 -8.38
N MET A 37 -15.98 15.77 -7.56
CA MET A 37 -15.33 14.51 -7.91
C MET A 37 -16.30 13.56 -8.61
N ASP A 38 -15.75 12.79 -9.57
CA ASP A 38 -16.46 11.65 -10.10
C ASP A 38 -16.77 10.66 -8.97
N GLN A 39 -17.96 10.09 -9.01
CA GLN A 39 -18.34 9.07 -8.05
C GLN A 39 -17.64 7.75 -8.40
N PRO A 40 -17.18 6.97 -7.39
CA PRO A 40 -16.70 5.63 -7.64
C PRO A 40 -17.86 4.74 -8.11
N LEU A 41 -17.60 3.96 -9.14
CA LEU A 41 -18.56 3.03 -9.74
C LEU A 41 -17.91 1.65 -9.86
N ASP A 42 -18.72 0.62 -9.73
CA ASP A 42 -18.30 -0.73 -10.09
C ASP A 42 -17.95 -0.79 -11.58
N LEU A 43 -16.98 -1.62 -11.95
CA LEU A 43 -16.65 -1.80 -13.35
C LEU A 43 -17.77 -2.60 -14.05
N GLU A 44 -18.49 -1.96 -14.95
CA GLU A 44 -19.63 -2.58 -15.65
C GLU A 44 -19.19 -3.68 -16.62
N ALA A 45 -18.05 -3.51 -17.28
CA ALA A 45 -17.52 -4.47 -18.23
C ALA A 45 -15.99 -4.39 -18.33
N PHE A 46 -15.36 -5.53 -18.51
CA PHE A 46 -13.95 -5.61 -18.86
C PHE A 46 -13.75 -5.32 -20.34
N ASP A 47 -12.56 -4.84 -20.69
CA ASP A 47 -12.20 -4.62 -22.07
C ASP A 47 -12.18 -5.94 -22.85
N ALA A 48 -12.65 -5.93 -24.08
CA ALA A 48 -12.57 -7.10 -24.96
C ALA A 48 -11.13 -7.33 -25.45
N VAL A 49 -10.78 -8.59 -25.67
CA VAL A 49 -9.55 -8.97 -26.35
C VAL A 49 -9.69 -8.58 -27.83
N GLY A 50 -9.21 -7.40 -28.18
CA GLY A 50 -9.08 -6.96 -29.57
C GLY A 50 -7.73 -7.40 -30.17
N SER A 51 -7.32 -6.77 -31.28
CA SER A 51 -5.94 -6.87 -31.78
C SER A 51 -4.99 -6.16 -30.80
N THR A 52 -4.62 -6.85 -29.73
CA THR A 52 -3.71 -6.34 -28.68
C THR A 52 -2.28 -6.54 -29.12
N SER A 53 -1.44 -5.52 -28.92
CA SER A 53 -0.02 -5.61 -29.27
C SER A 53 0.83 -6.28 -28.20
N CYS A 54 0.42 -6.19 -26.94
CA CYS A 54 1.13 -6.76 -25.80
C CYS A 54 0.15 -7.07 -24.67
N THR A 55 0.38 -8.16 -23.95
CA THR A 55 -0.41 -8.58 -22.79
C THR A 55 0.50 -8.87 -21.59
N TRP A 56 -0.01 -8.61 -20.38
CA TRP A 56 0.69 -8.89 -19.13
C TRP A 56 -0.23 -9.60 -18.14
N ARG A 57 0.34 -10.55 -17.41
CA ARG A 57 -0.34 -11.30 -16.35
C ARG A 57 0.20 -10.85 -14.99
N VAL A 58 -0.66 -10.29 -14.17
CA VAL A 58 -0.30 -9.68 -12.87
C VAL A 58 -1.10 -10.34 -11.76
N ALA A 59 -0.42 -11.13 -10.92
CA ALA A 59 -1.03 -11.62 -9.69
C ALA A 59 -1.08 -10.48 -8.65
N HIS A 60 -2.24 -10.28 -8.01
CA HIS A 60 -2.43 -9.24 -7.02
C HIS A 60 -2.80 -9.86 -5.67
N LEU A 61 -1.92 -9.71 -4.70
CA LEU A 61 -2.06 -10.12 -3.32
C LEU A 61 -2.00 -8.90 -2.41
N SER A 62 -2.62 -8.98 -1.24
CA SER A 62 -2.51 -7.97 -0.19
C SER A 62 -2.82 -8.57 1.17
N ASP A 63 -2.44 -7.87 2.23
CA ASP A 63 -2.92 -8.16 3.60
C ASP A 63 -2.64 -9.61 4.03
N LEU A 64 -1.37 -10.01 3.93
CA LEU A 64 -0.91 -11.37 4.23
C LEU A 64 -0.80 -11.64 5.73
N HIS A 65 -0.57 -10.60 6.52
CA HIS A 65 -0.53 -10.64 7.99
C HIS A 65 0.23 -11.84 8.56
N VAL A 66 1.44 -12.06 8.06
CA VAL A 66 2.32 -13.14 8.53
C VAL A 66 2.62 -12.95 10.02
N VAL A 67 2.46 -14.01 10.80
CA VAL A 67 2.81 -14.02 12.22
C VAL A 67 4.11 -14.80 12.46
N GLY A 68 4.93 -14.31 13.39
CA GLY A 68 6.13 -15.03 13.80
C GLY A 68 5.77 -16.26 14.63
N GLU A 69 6.54 -17.34 14.49
CA GLU A 69 6.31 -18.63 15.14
C GLU A 69 6.05 -18.56 16.65
N ARG A 70 6.71 -17.62 17.33
CA ARG A 70 6.64 -17.49 18.80
C ARG A 70 5.38 -16.81 19.32
N TYR A 71 4.63 -16.14 18.48
CA TYR A 71 3.53 -15.28 18.93
C TYR A 71 2.16 -15.83 18.65
N GLY A 72 1.96 -16.63 17.62
CA GLY A 72 0.73 -17.37 17.31
C GLY A 72 -0.57 -16.57 17.29
N PHE A 73 -0.52 -15.29 17.62
CA PHE A 73 -1.67 -14.40 17.74
C PHE A 73 -1.56 -13.29 16.71
N ARG A 74 -2.65 -13.06 15.98
CA ARG A 74 -2.79 -11.96 15.03
C ARG A 74 -3.42 -10.76 15.71
N ILE A 75 -2.86 -9.57 15.50
CA ILE A 75 -3.46 -8.31 15.94
C ILE A 75 -4.72 -8.04 15.13
N GLU A 76 -4.64 -8.29 13.84
CA GLU A 76 -5.78 -8.15 12.94
C GLU A 76 -6.74 -9.32 13.08
N SER A 77 -8.04 -9.03 13.11
CA SER A 77 -9.14 -10.00 13.15
C SER A 77 -9.21 -10.95 14.36
N GLY A 78 -8.38 -10.81 15.38
CA GLY A 78 -8.40 -11.69 16.56
C GLY A 78 -8.11 -13.16 16.27
N ARG A 79 -7.50 -13.49 15.14
CA ARG A 79 -7.18 -14.86 14.75
C ARG A 79 -5.93 -15.33 15.47
N SER A 80 -6.02 -16.49 16.11
CA SER A 80 -4.89 -17.14 16.78
C SER A 80 -4.22 -18.16 15.85
N GLY A 81 -2.91 -18.38 16.10
CA GLY A 81 -2.17 -19.47 15.48
C GLY A 81 -1.64 -19.23 14.08
N ARG A 82 -1.04 -20.27 13.51
CA ARG A 82 -0.32 -20.26 12.23
C ARG A 82 -1.21 -20.42 10.99
N GLN A 83 -2.50 -20.59 11.13
CA GLN A 83 -3.39 -20.90 10.00
C GLN A 83 -3.21 -19.95 8.82
N GLY A 84 -2.98 -18.66 9.08
CA GLY A 84 -2.72 -17.70 8.03
C GLY A 84 -1.38 -17.89 7.32
N ASN A 85 -0.31 -18.33 8.05
CA ASN A 85 0.98 -18.64 7.43
C ASN A 85 0.91 -19.90 6.58
N GLU A 86 0.16 -20.92 7.04
CA GLU A 86 -0.11 -22.13 6.26
C GLU A 86 -0.91 -21.81 5.01
N GLN A 87 -1.93 -20.96 5.13
CA GLN A 87 -2.73 -20.53 3.98
C GLN A 87 -1.90 -19.71 2.99
N LEU A 88 -0.97 -18.87 3.47
CA LEU A 88 -0.01 -18.19 2.61
C LEU A 88 0.92 -19.17 1.91
N ALA A 89 1.39 -20.22 2.61
CA ALA A 89 2.22 -21.24 1.98
C ALA A 89 1.49 -21.94 0.81
N ARG A 90 0.20 -22.25 0.98
CA ARG A 90 -0.65 -22.80 -0.09
C ARG A 90 -0.83 -21.79 -1.24
N THR A 91 -1.06 -20.52 -0.92
CA THR A 91 -1.19 -19.44 -1.91
C THR A 91 0.07 -19.32 -2.76
N ILE A 92 1.25 -19.29 -2.13
CA ILE A 92 2.53 -19.22 -2.85
C ILE A 92 2.81 -20.49 -3.68
N ALA A 93 2.50 -21.66 -3.14
CA ALA A 93 2.62 -22.92 -3.90
C ALA A 93 1.68 -22.92 -5.13
N ARG A 94 0.45 -22.45 -4.97
CA ARG A 94 -0.51 -22.31 -6.08
C ARG A 94 -0.02 -21.30 -7.14
N LEU A 95 0.53 -20.16 -6.72
CA LEU A 95 1.17 -19.19 -7.62
C LEU A 95 2.35 -19.78 -8.38
N ALA A 96 3.18 -20.59 -7.71
CA ALA A 96 4.31 -21.25 -8.35
C ALA A 96 3.85 -22.24 -9.45
N ALA A 97 2.82 -23.02 -9.18
CA ALA A 97 2.23 -23.93 -10.17
C ALA A 97 1.66 -23.15 -11.38
N ILE A 98 0.97 -22.05 -11.13
CA ILE A 98 0.42 -21.19 -12.20
C ILE A 98 1.57 -20.57 -13.01
N HIS A 99 2.59 -20.00 -12.34
CA HIS A 99 3.73 -19.38 -13.00
C HIS A 99 4.52 -20.38 -13.85
N ALA A 100 4.62 -21.63 -13.40
CA ALA A 100 5.29 -22.69 -14.17
C ALA A 100 4.51 -23.11 -15.43
N ALA A 101 3.17 -23.04 -15.37
CA ALA A 101 2.31 -23.36 -16.52
C ALA A 101 2.23 -22.20 -17.52
N ASP A 102 2.08 -20.98 -17.03
CA ASP A 102 1.98 -19.76 -17.83
C ASP A 102 2.58 -18.60 -17.02
N PRO A 103 3.75 -18.04 -17.44
CA PRO A 103 4.52 -17.12 -16.64
C PRO A 103 3.78 -15.82 -16.29
N LEU A 104 3.87 -15.43 -15.01
CA LEU A 104 3.44 -14.13 -14.50
C LEU A 104 4.51 -13.07 -14.78
N ASP A 105 4.12 -11.88 -15.18
CA ASP A 105 5.01 -10.74 -15.35
C ASP A 105 5.34 -10.08 -14.02
N TYR A 106 4.32 -9.88 -13.18
CA TYR A 106 4.46 -9.32 -11.84
C TYR A 106 3.61 -10.08 -10.82
N ILE A 107 4.09 -10.07 -9.58
CA ILE A 107 3.34 -10.44 -8.38
C ILE A 107 3.34 -9.21 -7.50
N ILE A 108 2.24 -8.47 -7.49
CA ILE A 108 2.10 -7.27 -6.66
C ILE A 108 1.57 -7.68 -5.30
N ILE A 109 2.31 -7.36 -4.23
CA ILE A 109 1.86 -7.52 -2.85
C ILE A 109 1.67 -6.12 -2.27
N SER A 110 0.42 -5.67 -2.23
CA SER A 110 0.06 -4.28 -1.97
C SER A 110 -0.01 -3.92 -0.47
N GLY A 111 0.92 -4.45 0.33
CA GLY A 111 1.13 -4.08 1.73
C GLY A 111 0.64 -5.11 2.72
N ASP A 112 0.92 -4.84 4.00
CA ASP A 112 0.58 -5.68 5.15
C ASP A 112 1.07 -7.12 4.99
N MET A 113 2.35 -7.27 4.62
CA MET A 113 3.02 -8.57 4.59
C MET A 113 3.10 -9.16 5.98
N THR A 114 3.30 -8.32 6.99
CA THR A 114 3.44 -8.71 8.40
C THR A 114 2.27 -8.22 9.23
N ASP A 115 1.98 -8.92 10.33
CA ASP A 115 0.90 -8.54 11.25
C ASP A 115 1.31 -7.39 12.19
N ALA A 116 2.60 -7.25 12.47
CA ALA A 116 3.11 -6.26 13.42
C ALA A 116 4.53 -5.73 13.12
N GLY A 117 5.06 -5.90 11.93
CA GLY A 117 6.39 -5.43 11.50
C GLY A 117 7.54 -6.04 12.29
N ARG A 118 7.35 -7.23 12.88
CA ARG A 118 8.36 -7.91 13.69
C ARG A 118 9.40 -8.60 12.82
N ALA A 119 10.63 -8.75 13.35
CA ALA A 119 11.71 -9.42 12.62
C ALA A 119 11.37 -10.87 12.29
N ALA A 120 10.70 -11.60 13.19
CA ALA A 120 10.30 -12.98 12.97
C ALA A 120 9.23 -13.10 11.84
N GLU A 121 8.31 -12.15 11.75
CA GLU A 121 7.28 -12.11 10.72
C GLU A 121 7.90 -11.87 9.33
N TRP A 122 8.82 -10.93 9.23
CA TRP A 122 9.59 -10.71 8.01
C TRP A 122 10.45 -11.92 7.63
N ALA A 123 11.05 -12.61 8.62
CA ALA A 123 11.84 -13.81 8.36
C ALA A 123 10.97 -14.94 7.79
N GLU A 124 9.81 -15.21 8.39
CA GLU A 124 8.83 -16.19 7.90
C GLU A 124 8.38 -15.87 6.46
N PHE A 125 8.02 -14.62 6.18
CA PHE A 125 7.62 -14.19 4.85
C PHE A 125 8.73 -14.41 3.81
N LEU A 126 9.94 -13.93 4.11
CA LEU A 126 11.07 -14.03 3.19
C LEU A 126 11.54 -15.48 3.00
N GLU A 127 11.55 -16.29 4.06
CA GLU A 127 11.91 -17.70 3.99
C GLU A 127 10.92 -18.49 3.11
N LEU A 128 9.62 -18.20 3.25
CA LEU A 128 8.62 -18.81 2.39
C LEU A 128 8.84 -18.44 0.92
N LEU A 129 9.08 -17.17 0.62
CA LEU A 129 9.26 -16.71 -0.74
C LEU A 129 10.58 -17.19 -1.36
N GLN A 130 11.63 -17.40 -0.54
CA GLN A 130 12.92 -17.95 -0.98
C GLN A 130 12.83 -19.39 -1.48
N ARG A 131 11.80 -20.15 -1.10
CA ARG A 131 11.55 -21.50 -1.63
C ARG A 131 11.15 -21.48 -3.11
N TYR A 132 10.74 -20.31 -3.60
CA TYR A 132 10.26 -20.08 -4.96
C TYR A 132 10.99 -18.89 -5.59
N PRO A 133 12.27 -19.03 -5.94
CA PRO A 133 13.08 -17.92 -6.43
C PRO A 133 12.53 -17.29 -7.72
N GLU A 134 11.85 -18.07 -8.56
CA GLU A 134 11.17 -17.61 -9.77
C GLU A 134 10.03 -16.62 -9.47
N LEU A 135 9.33 -16.81 -8.35
CA LEU A 135 8.30 -15.85 -7.88
C LEU A 135 8.94 -14.65 -7.19
N ALA A 136 10.01 -14.87 -6.42
CA ALA A 136 10.71 -13.80 -5.70
C ALA A 136 11.22 -12.71 -6.65
N VAL A 137 11.75 -13.07 -7.81
CA VAL A 137 12.23 -12.12 -8.82
C VAL A 137 11.09 -11.39 -9.55
N ARG A 138 9.87 -11.87 -9.50
CA ARG A 138 8.66 -11.23 -10.05
C ARG A 138 7.91 -10.41 -9.00
N SER A 139 8.19 -10.64 -7.72
CA SER A 139 7.50 -9.98 -6.63
C SER A 139 7.87 -8.51 -6.52
N VAL A 140 6.84 -7.71 -6.28
CA VAL A 140 6.92 -6.29 -5.95
C VAL A 140 6.14 -6.08 -4.68
N ILE A 141 6.83 -5.67 -3.61
CA ILE A 141 6.23 -5.40 -2.31
C ILE A 141 6.24 -3.90 -2.00
N LEU A 142 5.28 -3.46 -1.22
CA LEU A 142 5.18 -2.09 -0.74
C LEU A 142 4.71 -2.06 0.72
N PRO A 143 5.00 -0.98 1.47
CA PRO A 143 4.67 -0.94 2.87
C PRO A 143 3.17 -0.78 3.13
N GLY A 144 2.61 -1.65 3.96
CA GLY A 144 1.31 -1.49 4.57
C GLY A 144 1.39 -0.85 5.97
N ASN A 145 0.25 -0.58 6.58
CA ASN A 145 0.21 0.05 7.89
C ASN A 145 0.63 -0.92 9.01
N HIS A 146 0.35 -2.21 8.90
CA HIS A 146 0.82 -3.24 9.84
C HIS A 146 2.34 -3.47 9.76
N ASP A 147 2.95 -3.24 8.61
CA ASP A 147 4.40 -3.31 8.46
C ASP A 147 5.13 -2.17 9.20
N LEU A 148 4.49 -1.01 9.36
CA LEU A 148 5.13 0.23 9.82
C LEU A 148 4.56 0.81 11.11
N ASN A 149 3.24 0.85 11.25
CA ASN A 149 2.52 1.57 12.29
C ASN A 149 1.66 0.59 13.08
N ILE A 150 2.06 0.21 14.29
CA ILE A 150 1.26 -0.68 15.10
C ILE A 150 0.51 0.12 16.13
N VAL A 151 -0.81 0.01 16.12
CA VAL A 151 -1.65 0.22 17.30
C VAL A 151 -1.95 -1.18 17.86
N ASP A 152 -1.21 -1.59 18.88
CA ASP A 152 -1.51 -2.81 19.60
C ASP A 152 -2.82 -2.62 20.37
N ARG A 153 -3.93 -3.11 19.82
CA ARG A 153 -5.26 -3.02 20.45
C ARG A 153 -5.31 -3.75 21.80
N ALA A 154 -4.46 -4.75 21.99
CA ALA A 154 -4.33 -5.45 23.26
C ALA A 154 -3.53 -4.65 24.29
N ASN A 155 -2.73 -3.69 23.86
CA ASN A 155 -1.95 -2.82 24.73
C ASN A 155 -1.92 -1.37 24.18
N PRO A 156 -2.98 -0.58 24.40
CA PRO A 156 -3.06 0.79 23.93
C PRO A 156 -1.97 1.72 24.46
N ALA A 157 -1.23 1.32 25.51
CA ALA A 157 -0.04 2.04 25.98
C ALA A 157 1.16 1.94 25.02
N ARG A 158 1.12 1.06 24.01
CA ARG A 158 2.10 0.96 22.93
C ARG A 158 1.77 1.85 21.74
N LEU A 159 1.16 3.00 21.98
CA LEU A 159 1.03 4.02 20.94
C LEU A 159 2.42 4.39 20.41
N ASP A 160 2.62 4.19 19.12
CA ASP A 160 3.82 4.67 18.47
C ASP A 160 3.79 6.19 18.39
N LEU A 161 4.53 6.82 19.26
CA LEU A 161 4.79 8.24 19.12
C LEU A 161 5.57 8.50 17.82
N PRO A 162 5.42 9.67 17.20
CA PRO A 162 6.09 10.01 15.93
C PRO A 162 7.61 9.84 15.94
N PHE A 163 8.22 9.87 17.13
CA PHE A 163 9.67 9.69 17.34
C PHE A 163 10.04 8.32 17.89
N SER A 164 9.08 7.39 17.96
CA SER A 164 9.35 6.06 18.51
C SER A 164 10.48 5.37 17.74
N PRO A 165 11.52 4.89 18.42
CA PRO A 165 12.54 4.04 17.79
C PRO A 165 11.94 2.79 17.16
N GLY A 166 10.84 2.28 17.72
CA GLY A 166 10.12 1.11 17.22
C GLY A 166 9.56 1.32 15.82
N LYS A 167 8.90 2.47 15.56
CA LYS A 167 8.42 2.83 14.21
C LYS A 167 9.58 2.86 13.22
N ARG A 168 10.68 3.52 13.58
CA ARG A 168 11.87 3.60 12.73
C ARG A 168 12.47 2.23 12.45
N LEU A 169 12.50 1.35 13.45
CA LEU A 169 13.00 0.00 13.29
C LEU A 169 12.14 -0.82 12.31
N ARG A 170 10.81 -0.69 12.38
CA ARG A 170 9.90 -1.33 11.40
C ARG A 170 10.09 -0.78 10.00
N GLN A 171 10.22 0.54 9.84
CA GLN A 171 10.56 1.14 8.55
C GLN A 171 11.84 0.56 7.95
N MET A 172 12.89 0.39 8.75
CA MET A 172 14.16 -0.18 8.27
C MET A 172 14.05 -1.67 7.95
N ARG A 173 13.22 -2.44 8.64
CA ARG A 173 12.94 -3.85 8.33
C ARG A 173 12.18 -3.98 7.01
N CYS A 174 11.09 -3.23 6.84
CA CYS A 174 10.34 -3.18 5.59
C CYS A 174 11.25 -2.80 4.42
N LEU A 175 12.06 -1.75 4.58
CA LEU A 175 13.02 -1.32 3.59
C LEU A 175 14.08 -2.38 3.26
N SER A 176 14.52 -3.16 4.25
CA SER A 176 15.45 -4.26 4.05
C SER A 176 14.82 -5.40 3.23
N ALA A 177 13.56 -5.74 3.48
CA ALA A 177 12.82 -6.71 2.69
C ALA A 177 12.61 -6.23 1.24
N MET A 178 12.19 -4.97 1.06
CA MET A 178 12.08 -4.35 -0.27
C MET A 178 13.41 -4.38 -1.02
N LYS A 179 14.51 -4.06 -0.31
CA LYS A 179 15.85 -4.13 -0.90
C LYS A 179 16.23 -5.54 -1.34
N MET A 180 15.91 -6.57 -0.54
CA MET A 180 16.22 -7.97 -0.88
C MET A 180 15.48 -8.43 -2.14
N LEU A 181 14.19 -8.12 -2.27
CA LEU A 181 13.35 -8.61 -3.36
C LEU A 181 13.46 -7.78 -4.65
N GLN A 182 13.52 -6.46 -4.51
CA GLN A 182 13.41 -5.54 -5.66
C GLN A 182 14.48 -4.46 -5.70
N GLY A 183 15.45 -4.47 -4.80
CA GLY A 183 16.41 -3.38 -4.63
C GLY A 183 17.28 -3.09 -5.85
N ALA A 184 17.51 -4.07 -6.71
CA ALA A 184 18.25 -3.91 -7.98
C ALA A 184 17.35 -3.39 -9.12
N ARG A 185 16.02 -3.49 -8.98
CA ARG A 185 15.04 -3.15 -10.02
C ARG A 185 14.26 -1.87 -9.71
N ALA A 186 14.03 -1.59 -8.42
CA ALA A 186 13.30 -0.41 -7.97
C ALA A 186 14.20 0.83 -8.04
N CYS A 187 13.84 1.79 -8.88
CA CYS A 187 14.53 3.06 -9.06
C CYS A 187 13.91 4.13 -8.15
N VAL A 188 14.76 4.88 -7.47
CA VAL A 188 14.36 6.01 -6.61
C VAL A 188 14.40 7.31 -7.42
N LEU A 189 13.39 8.14 -7.24
CA LEU A 189 13.27 9.42 -7.94
C LEU A 189 13.78 10.60 -7.11
N GLY A 190 14.51 11.50 -7.75
CA GLY A 190 14.85 12.81 -7.22
C GLY A 190 13.67 13.78 -7.22
N SER A 191 13.87 14.97 -6.68
CA SER A 191 12.85 16.03 -6.58
C SER A 191 12.29 16.48 -7.93
N ASN A 192 13.06 16.33 -8.98
CA ASN A 192 12.72 16.68 -10.37
C ASN A 192 12.13 15.50 -11.18
N GLY A 193 11.82 14.37 -10.53
CA GLY A 193 11.32 13.16 -11.18
C GLY A 193 12.35 12.38 -12.00
N LEU A 194 13.64 12.75 -11.93
CA LEU A 194 14.72 11.97 -12.53
C LEU A 194 15.12 10.81 -11.64
N VAL A 195 15.55 9.71 -12.26
CA VAL A 195 16.12 8.57 -11.55
C VAL A 195 17.43 8.96 -10.88
N MET A 196 17.52 8.75 -9.57
CA MET A 196 18.75 8.96 -8.79
C MET A 196 19.64 7.72 -8.78
N GLY A 197 19.03 6.55 -8.88
CA GLY A 197 19.66 5.25 -8.85
C GLY A 197 18.69 4.18 -8.40
N THR A 198 19.14 2.95 -8.34
CA THR A 198 18.37 1.84 -7.75
C THR A 198 18.29 1.99 -6.24
N LEU A 199 17.34 1.31 -5.62
CA LEU A 199 17.20 1.28 -4.16
C LEU A 199 18.49 0.77 -3.49
N ASN A 200 19.18 -0.19 -4.12
CA ASN A 200 20.48 -0.68 -3.65
C ASN A 200 21.54 0.41 -3.61
N GLU A 201 21.64 1.19 -4.68
CA GLU A 201 22.63 2.26 -4.80
C GLU A 201 22.34 3.41 -3.84
N VAL A 202 21.08 3.84 -3.76
CA VAL A 202 20.66 4.94 -2.88
C VAL A 202 20.82 4.58 -1.39
N LEU A 203 20.62 3.32 -1.02
CA LEU A 203 20.82 2.86 0.37
C LEU A 203 22.26 2.53 0.72
N ALA A 204 23.15 2.34 -0.24
CA ALA A 204 24.55 1.96 0.02
C ALA A 204 25.27 2.93 0.98
N PRO A 205 25.17 4.26 0.85
CA PRO A 205 25.80 5.20 1.76
C PRO A 205 25.29 5.10 3.21
N HIS A 206 24.02 4.72 3.39
CA HIS A 206 23.36 4.64 4.70
C HIS A 206 23.52 3.30 5.41
N ARG A 207 24.15 2.31 4.75
CA ARG A 207 24.25 0.93 5.25
C ARG A 207 24.79 0.86 6.68
N ARG A 208 25.89 1.57 6.99
CA ARG A 208 26.50 1.56 8.33
C ARG A 208 25.59 2.15 9.39
N GLN A 209 24.87 3.23 9.05
CA GLN A 209 23.93 3.90 9.96
C GLN A 209 22.72 2.99 10.26
N ILE A 210 22.17 2.33 9.23
CA ILE A 210 21.05 1.39 9.38
C ILE A 210 21.45 0.19 10.23
N GLN A 211 22.62 -0.39 9.99
CA GLN A 211 23.15 -1.50 10.80
C GLN A 211 23.36 -1.08 12.25
N ALA A 212 24.06 0.05 12.49
CA ALA A 212 24.32 0.54 13.85
C ALA A 212 23.02 0.86 14.62
N PHE A 213 21.96 1.28 13.91
CA PHE A 213 20.65 1.47 14.52
C PHE A 213 19.96 0.14 14.82
N GLY A 214 20.03 -0.83 13.92
CA GLY A 214 19.50 -2.18 14.13
C GLY A 214 20.12 -2.89 15.33
N ASP A 215 21.44 -2.74 15.50
CA ASP A 215 22.20 -3.39 16.59
C ASP A 215 22.00 -2.75 17.96
N ARG A 216 21.93 -1.42 18.01
CA ARG A 216 22.02 -0.66 19.28
C ARG A 216 20.79 0.19 19.57
N GLY A 217 19.94 0.45 18.58
CA GLY A 217 18.79 1.34 18.71
C GLY A 217 19.19 2.78 19.06
N GLY A 218 18.30 3.47 19.78
CA GLY A 218 18.52 4.78 20.36
C GLY A 218 17.91 5.94 19.57
N LEU A 219 17.45 6.96 20.30
CA LEU A 219 16.74 8.12 19.74
C LEU A 219 17.59 8.90 18.74
N ARG A 220 18.88 9.17 19.08
CA ARG A 220 19.78 9.92 18.21
C ARG A 220 19.98 9.23 16.86
N ARG A 221 20.28 7.92 16.87
CA ARG A 221 20.45 7.15 15.62
C ARG A 221 19.16 7.05 14.83
N GLY A 222 18.02 6.89 15.52
CA GLY A 222 16.71 6.94 14.89
C GLY A 222 16.43 8.29 14.24
N ALA A 223 16.89 9.40 14.84
CA ALA A 223 16.77 10.74 14.25
C ALA A 223 17.64 10.93 13.01
N GLU A 224 18.85 10.36 12.99
CA GLU A 224 19.76 10.39 11.83
C GLU A 224 19.19 9.63 10.60
N LEU A 225 18.32 8.63 10.85
CA LEU A 225 17.61 7.90 9.79
C LEU A 225 16.26 8.54 9.41
N ARG A 226 15.90 9.65 10.06
CA ARG A 226 14.66 10.36 9.78
C ARG A 226 14.67 10.88 8.34
N GLY A 227 13.55 10.66 7.66
CA GLY A 227 13.39 11.10 6.27
C GLY A 227 13.91 10.11 5.23
N ILE A 228 14.87 9.22 5.56
CA ILE A 228 15.38 8.26 4.57
C ILE A 228 14.24 7.43 3.98
N PHE A 229 13.36 6.88 4.81
CA PHE A 229 12.24 6.07 4.32
C PHE A 229 11.31 6.85 3.40
N ASP A 230 10.87 8.04 3.82
CA ASP A 230 9.89 8.84 3.07
C ASP A 230 10.48 9.43 1.78
N ASP A 231 11.79 9.70 1.77
CA ASP A 231 12.48 10.27 0.61
C ASP A 231 12.67 9.28 -0.54
N LEU A 232 12.59 7.98 -0.26
CA LEU A 232 12.72 6.94 -1.27
C LEU A 232 11.49 6.79 -2.18
N PHE A 233 10.33 7.30 -1.74
CA PHE A 233 9.10 7.16 -2.52
C PHE A 233 8.78 8.41 -3.35
N PRO A 234 8.17 8.24 -4.55
CA PRO A 234 7.81 6.96 -5.17
C PRO A 234 9.04 6.21 -5.68
N MET A 235 8.94 4.88 -5.75
CA MET A 235 9.89 4.04 -6.45
C MET A 235 9.29 3.56 -7.76
N LEU A 236 10.09 3.45 -8.81
CA LEU A 236 9.64 2.96 -10.11
C LEU A 236 10.38 1.68 -10.50
N LEU A 237 9.63 0.68 -10.93
CA LEU A 237 10.17 -0.45 -11.68
C LEU A 237 9.85 -0.20 -13.14
N PHE A 238 10.89 0.07 -13.92
CA PHE A 238 10.74 0.31 -15.35
C PHE A 238 10.59 -1.00 -16.12
N PRO A 239 9.78 -1.00 -17.18
CA PRO A 239 9.74 -2.14 -18.09
C PRO A 239 11.03 -2.25 -18.88
N VAL A 240 11.26 -3.42 -19.48
CA VAL A 240 12.40 -3.68 -20.38
C VAL A 240 12.30 -2.84 -21.67
N GLN A 241 11.09 -2.67 -22.17
CA GLN A 241 10.79 -1.84 -23.35
C GLN A 241 10.06 -0.57 -22.93
N GLU A 242 10.30 0.54 -23.61
CA GLU A 242 9.69 1.85 -23.25
C GLU A 242 8.15 1.83 -23.22
N ASP A 243 7.52 1.02 -24.06
CA ASP A 243 6.08 0.86 -24.17
C ASP A 243 5.52 -0.30 -23.35
N GLY A 244 6.35 -0.91 -22.52
CA GLY A 244 5.98 -1.99 -21.60
C GLY A 244 5.22 -1.53 -20.36
N LEU A 245 4.93 -2.49 -19.47
CA LEU A 245 4.26 -2.27 -18.20
C LEU A 245 5.30 -2.07 -17.08
N GLY A 246 5.29 -0.91 -16.45
CA GLY A 246 6.07 -0.60 -15.25
C GLY A 246 5.20 -0.55 -13.99
N VAL A 247 5.85 -0.51 -12.83
CA VAL A 247 5.18 -0.39 -11.54
C VAL A 247 5.69 0.84 -10.80
N ALA A 248 4.77 1.70 -10.38
CA ALA A 248 5.05 2.85 -9.52
C ALA A 248 4.57 2.54 -8.10
N ILE A 249 5.49 2.50 -7.16
CA ILE A 249 5.23 2.19 -5.75
C ILE A 249 5.12 3.47 -4.95
N LEU A 250 3.98 3.70 -4.32
CA LEU A 250 3.74 4.79 -3.40
C LEU A 250 3.77 4.32 -1.94
N ASN A 251 4.29 5.15 -1.06
CA ASN A 251 4.09 5.01 0.37
C ASN A 251 2.84 5.79 0.79
N SER A 252 1.78 5.09 1.11
CA SER A 252 0.55 5.69 1.64
C SER A 252 0.54 5.80 3.18
N ASN A 253 1.65 5.45 3.86
CA ASN A 253 1.81 5.50 5.31
C ASN A 253 2.54 6.76 5.79
N ALA A 254 2.43 7.87 5.06
CA ALA A 254 3.00 9.14 5.52
C ALA A 254 2.31 9.60 6.82
N ASP A 255 3.06 10.30 7.67
CA ASP A 255 2.59 10.69 8.99
C ASP A 255 1.31 11.54 8.91
N THR A 256 0.20 10.96 9.32
CA THR A 256 -1.04 11.67 9.60
C THR A 256 -0.94 12.18 11.04
N HIS A 257 -0.53 13.42 11.20
CA HIS A 257 -0.41 14.02 12.53
C HIS A 257 -1.71 13.88 13.33
N PHE A 258 -1.62 13.43 14.59
CA PHE A 258 -2.75 13.20 15.51
C PHE A 258 -3.69 12.03 15.18
N SER A 259 -3.31 11.09 14.35
CA SER A 259 -4.08 9.85 14.17
C SER A 259 -3.91 8.91 15.38
N PHE A 260 -5.02 8.61 16.05
CA PHE A 260 -5.09 7.57 17.08
C PHE A 260 -5.32 6.18 16.47
N THR A 261 -5.30 6.08 15.16
CA THR A 261 -5.45 4.83 14.41
C THR A 261 -4.29 4.65 13.43
N ASN A 262 -3.78 3.45 13.33
CA ASN A 262 -2.75 3.07 12.35
C ASN A 262 -3.33 2.88 10.94
N ALA A 263 -4.64 2.90 10.80
CA ALA A 263 -5.35 2.58 9.56
C ALA A 263 -5.58 3.78 8.63
N LEU A 264 -5.20 5.00 9.05
CA LEU A 264 -5.26 6.17 8.19
C LEU A 264 -4.01 6.32 7.34
N GLY A 265 -4.21 6.52 6.05
CA GLY A 265 -3.15 6.76 5.09
C GLY A 265 -3.04 8.21 4.62
N LEU A 266 -1.87 8.57 4.11
CA LEU A 266 -1.60 9.83 3.43
C LEU A 266 -0.51 9.63 2.36
N VAL A 267 -0.77 10.06 1.13
CA VAL A 267 0.27 10.19 0.09
C VAL A 267 0.78 11.63 0.10
N SER A 268 2.08 11.81 0.33
CA SER A 268 2.64 13.15 0.38
C SER A 268 2.58 13.85 -0.98
N ALA A 269 2.35 15.16 -0.98
CA ALA A 269 2.34 15.97 -2.19
C ALA A 269 3.67 15.90 -2.97
N ARG A 270 4.77 15.62 -2.26
CA ARG A 270 6.08 15.40 -2.88
C ARG A 270 6.12 14.13 -3.71
N GLN A 271 5.60 13.02 -3.19
CA GLN A 271 5.49 11.76 -3.93
C GLN A 271 4.63 11.93 -5.19
N ALA A 272 3.45 12.54 -5.05
CA ALA A 272 2.56 12.75 -6.17
C ALA A 272 3.22 13.58 -7.30
N ARG A 273 3.87 14.70 -6.96
CA ARG A 273 4.59 15.52 -7.96
C ARG A 273 5.73 14.77 -8.64
N ARG A 274 6.51 13.97 -7.89
CA ARG A 274 7.58 13.14 -8.47
C ARG A 274 7.01 12.10 -9.43
N LEU A 275 5.91 11.45 -9.05
CA LEU A 275 5.22 10.48 -9.90
C LEU A 275 4.71 11.11 -11.18
N GLU A 276 4.00 12.24 -11.10
CA GLU A 276 3.51 12.99 -12.28
C GLU A 276 4.63 13.37 -13.22
N SER A 277 5.73 13.91 -12.66
CA SER A 277 6.91 14.29 -13.44
C SER A 277 7.52 13.07 -14.15
N ALA A 278 7.57 11.92 -13.49
CA ALA A 278 8.06 10.69 -14.08
C ALA A 278 7.11 10.17 -15.18
N MET A 279 5.82 10.11 -14.91
CA MET A 279 4.83 9.67 -15.91
C MET A 279 4.83 10.57 -17.14
N ALA A 280 4.96 11.89 -16.96
CA ALA A 280 5.08 12.82 -18.09
C ALA A 280 6.37 12.60 -18.91
N ARG A 281 7.45 12.20 -18.25
CA ARG A 281 8.75 11.92 -18.91
C ARG A 281 8.76 10.61 -19.69
N TYR A 282 7.98 9.61 -19.25
CA TYR A 282 7.87 8.30 -19.87
C TYR A 282 6.46 8.09 -20.47
N PRO A 283 6.11 8.82 -21.53
CA PRO A 283 4.74 8.87 -22.03
C PRO A 283 4.28 7.59 -22.71
N LYS A 284 5.20 6.73 -23.13
CA LYS A 284 4.89 5.45 -23.77
C LYS A 284 4.67 4.31 -22.76
N THR A 285 5.22 4.43 -21.53
CA THR A 285 5.14 3.40 -20.52
C THR A 285 3.74 3.33 -19.91
N ARG A 286 3.23 2.12 -19.75
CA ARG A 286 1.99 1.82 -18.99
C ARG A 286 2.37 1.56 -17.55
N TRP A 287 1.49 1.94 -16.63
CA TRP A 287 1.82 1.92 -15.22
C TRP A 287 0.79 1.20 -14.37
N ILE A 288 1.25 0.33 -13.48
CA ILE A 288 0.53 -0.02 -12.27
C ILE A 288 0.97 0.96 -11.19
N VAL A 289 0.06 1.76 -10.65
CA VAL A 289 0.31 2.60 -9.49
C VAL A 289 -0.14 1.81 -8.26
N ALA A 290 0.83 1.31 -7.51
CA ALA A 290 0.58 0.44 -6.36
C ALA A 290 0.77 1.21 -5.05
N LEU A 291 -0.21 1.11 -4.16
CA LEU A 291 -0.18 1.65 -2.80
C LEU A 291 -1.01 0.75 -1.87
N HIS A 292 -0.93 0.95 -0.56
CA HIS A 292 -1.64 0.08 0.37
C HIS A 292 -3.06 0.55 0.67
N HIS A 293 -3.24 1.78 1.14
CA HIS A 293 -4.55 2.28 1.56
C HIS A 293 -5.48 2.53 0.38
N HIS A 294 -6.77 2.24 0.56
CA HIS A 294 -7.79 2.55 -0.44
C HIS A 294 -7.94 4.06 -0.63
N LEU A 295 -8.12 4.49 -1.88
CA LEU A 295 -8.13 5.90 -2.26
C LEU A 295 -9.50 6.55 -2.09
N ILE A 296 -10.56 5.78 -2.27
CA ILE A 296 -11.96 6.21 -2.31
C ILE A 296 -12.83 5.19 -1.61
N GLU A 297 -13.96 5.63 -1.09
CA GLU A 297 -14.97 4.69 -0.57
C GLU A 297 -15.59 3.91 -1.73
N TYR A 298 -15.81 2.61 -1.51
CA TYR A 298 -16.47 1.77 -2.51
C TYR A 298 -17.97 2.06 -2.56
N PRO A 299 -18.65 1.81 -3.70
CA PRO A 299 -20.10 2.04 -3.82
C PRO A 299 -20.95 1.09 -2.97
N MET A 300 -20.33 0.15 -2.26
CA MET A 300 -21.01 -0.79 -1.36
C MET A 300 -21.42 -0.12 -0.04
N PRO A 301 -22.58 -0.50 0.53
CA PRO A 301 -22.99 -0.02 1.84
C PRO A 301 -21.98 -0.44 2.91
N ALA A 302 -21.45 0.51 3.67
CA ALA A 302 -20.59 0.21 4.81
C ALA A 302 -21.42 -0.43 5.93
N ALA A 303 -20.93 -1.54 6.50
CA ALA A 303 -21.62 -2.27 7.56
C ALA A 303 -21.61 -1.50 8.90
N SER A 304 -20.65 -0.60 9.12
CA SER A 304 -20.56 0.23 10.33
C SER A 304 -19.97 1.62 10.08
N PHE A 305 -20.31 2.58 10.96
CA PHE A 305 -19.78 3.95 10.88
C PHE A 305 -18.25 4.01 11.10
N SER A 306 -17.71 3.06 11.87
CA SER A 306 -16.26 2.93 12.13
C SER A 306 -15.47 2.50 10.91
N GLU A 307 -16.07 1.77 9.99
CA GLU A 307 -15.46 1.37 8.72
C GLU A 307 -15.21 2.55 7.78
N ARG A 308 -16.04 3.60 7.88
CA ARG A 308 -15.90 4.80 7.04
C ARG A 308 -14.85 5.78 7.53
N ILE A 309 -14.68 5.93 8.85
CA ILE A 309 -13.93 7.06 9.43
C ILE A 309 -12.46 6.70 9.71
N GLY A 310 -12.13 5.43 9.88
CA GLY A 310 -10.84 5.01 10.44
C GLY A 310 -9.81 4.47 9.48
N THR A 311 -10.16 4.25 8.21
CA THR A 311 -9.36 3.40 7.31
C THR A 311 -8.94 4.06 5.99
N ALA A 312 -9.48 5.23 5.64
CA ALA A 312 -9.29 5.86 4.34
C ALA A 312 -7.94 6.56 4.18
N LEU A 313 -7.52 6.71 2.94
CA LEU A 313 -6.48 7.65 2.57
C LEU A 313 -7.02 9.08 2.74
N VAL A 314 -6.48 9.85 3.69
CA VAL A 314 -6.97 11.19 4.05
C VAL A 314 -7.06 12.14 2.85
N ASN A 315 -6.16 12.00 1.89
CA ASN A 315 -6.14 12.81 0.66
C ASN A 315 -6.42 11.98 -0.61
N GLY A 316 -7.20 10.91 -0.49
CA GLY A 316 -7.48 9.98 -1.57
C GLY A 316 -8.08 10.64 -2.80
N SER A 317 -9.13 11.44 -2.61
CA SER A 317 -9.78 12.22 -3.68
C SER A 317 -8.79 13.10 -4.45
N TRP A 318 -7.87 13.73 -3.74
CA TRP A 318 -6.83 14.55 -4.36
C TRP A 318 -5.84 13.72 -5.18
N VAL A 319 -5.46 12.53 -4.69
CA VAL A 319 -4.57 11.60 -5.43
C VAL A 319 -5.27 11.09 -6.69
N VAL A 320 -6.55 10.69 -6.58
CA VAL A 320 -7.34 10.23 -7.72
C VAL A 320 -7.39 11.28 -8.83
N ARG A 321 -7.74 12.53 -8.52
CA ARG A 321 -7.77 13.61 -9.52
C ARG A 321 -6.45 13.78 -10.26
N ARG A 322 -5.32 13.60 -9.57
CA ARG A 322 -4.00 13.69 -10.21
C ARG A 322 -3.70 12.51 -11.12
N LEU A 323 -4.12 11.32 -10.72
CA LEU A 323 -3.93 10.10 -11.51
C LEU A 323 -4.88 10.01 -12.70
N GLN A 324 -6.05 10.65 -12.65
CA GLN A 324 -6.99 10.71 -13.78
C GLN A 324 -6.36 11.30 -15.05
N ALA A 325 -5.40 12.20 -14.92
CA ALA A 325 -4.65 12.73 -16.07
C ALA A 325 -3.82 11.67 -16.82
N PHE A 326 -3.65 10.49 -16.25
CA PHE A 326 -2.87 9.37 -16.79
C PHE A 326 -3.71 8.09 -16.93
N ALA A 327 -5.03 8.19 -16.85
CA ALA A 327 -5.93 7.04 -16.84
C ALA A 327 -5.91 6.23 -18.16
N ASP A 328 -5.44 6.82 -19.24
CA ASP A 328 -5.18 6.16 -20.51
C ASP A 328 -4.09 5.09 -20.44
N ARG A 329 -3.17 5.23 -19.49
CA ARG A 329 -1.98 4.38 -19.34
C ARG A 329 -1.64 4.00 -17.90
N ALA A 330 -2.50 4.27 -16.93
CA ALA A 330 -2.31 3.92 -15.54
C ALA A 330 -3.55 3.23 -14.94
N ILE A 331 -3.29 2.20 -14.12
CA ILE A 331 -4.27 1.51 -13.30
C ILE A 331 -3.77 1.54 -11.87
N VAL A 332 -4.66 1.73 -10.89
CA VAL A 332 -4.31 1.70 -9.48
C VAL A 332 -4.58 0.33 -8.89
N MET A 333 -3.64 -0.19 -8.10
CA MET A 333 -3.77 -1.42 -7.33
C MET A 333 -3.50 -1.16 -5.85
N HIS A 334 -4.39 -1.62 -4.97
CA HIS A 334 -4.26 -1.42 -3.52
C HIS A 334 -4.89 -2.57 -2.72
N GLY A 335 -4.72 -2.57 -1.38
CA GLY A 335 -5.31 -3.53 -0.44
C GLY A 335 -6.03 -2.85 0.71
N HIS A 336 -5.65 -3.21 1.95
CA HIS A 336 -6.03 -2.59 3.22
C HIS A 336 -7.42 -2.98 3.76
N ARG A 337 -8.44 -3.09 2.92
CA ARG A 337 -9.80 -3.43 3.38
C ARG A 337 -10.11 -4.92 3.30
N HIS A 338 -9.21 -5.72 2.78
CA HIS A 338 -9.40 -7.16 2.56
C HIS A 338 -10.63 -7.48 1.68
N ILE A 339 -11.03 -6.54 0.85
CA ILE A 339 -12.20 -6.64 -0.02
C ILE A 339 -11.73 -6.62 -1.46
N ASP A 340 -12.20 -7.54 -2.25
CA ASP A 340 -12.05 -7.53 -3.69
C ASP A 340 -13.03 -6.52 -4.30
N TRP A 341 -12.49 -5.55 -4.99
CA TRP A 341 -13.29 -4.58 -5.72
C TRP A 341 -12.54 -4.13 -6.98
N ILE A 342 -13.24 -4.15 -8.07
CA ILE A 342 -12.76 -3.62 -9.34
C ILE A 342 -13.74 -2.58 -9.82
N GLY A 343 -13.29 -1.35 -9.95
CA GLY A 343 -14.12 -0.24 -10.32
C GLY A 343 -13.37 0.89 -10.98
N CYS A 344 -14.04 2.03 -11.11
CA CYS A 344 -13.48 3.23 -11.68
C CYS A 344 -13.92 4.48 -10.89
N CYS A 345 -13.12 5.54 -11.01
CA CYS A 345 -13.49 6.87 -10.58
C CYS A 345 -13.20 7.81 -11.76
N GLY A 346 -14.23 8.24 -12.47
CA GLY A 346 -14.09 8.81 -13.79
C GLY A 346 -13.37 7.83 -14.74
N PRO A 347 -12.35 8.25 -15.48
CA PRO A 347 -11.62 7.35 -16.39
C PRO A 347 -10.61 6.43 -15.68
N LEU A 348 -10.27 6.67 -14.41
CA LEU A 348 -9.24 5.94 -13.69
C LEU A 348 -9.78 4.61 -13.16
N ARG A 349 -9.15 3.50 -13.55
CA ARG A 349 -9.46 2.16 -13.06
C ARG A 349 -8.72 1.90 -11.75
N ILE A 350 -9.42 1.31 -10.78
CA ILE A 350 -8.93 1.04 -9.43
C ILE A 350 -9.27 -0.41 -9.07
N ILE A 351 -8.28 -1.13 -8.56
CA ILE A 351 -8.38 -2.54 -8.20
C ILE A 351 -7.96 -2.71 -6.75
N SER A 352 -8.85 -3.27 -5.94
CA SER A 352 -8.58 -3.68 -4.57
C SER A 352 -8.41 -5.19 -4.50
N ALA A 353 -7.38 -5.65 -3.78
CA ALA A 353 -7.15 -7.07 -3.56
C ALA A 353 -7.86 -7.60 -2.31
N PRO A 354 -8.40 -8.82 -2.36
CA PRO A 354 -8.77 -9.56 -1.16
C PRO A 354 -7.52 -10.01 -0.40
N SER A 355 -7.69 -10.42 0.85
CA SER A 355 -6.64 -11.12 1.59
C SER A 355 -6.69 -12.63 1.28
N PRO A 356 -5.66 -13.22 0.67
CA PRO A 356 -5.67 -14.64 0.32
C PRO A 356 -5.46 -15.56 1.54
N VAL A 357 -5.27 -14.99 2.72
CA VAL A 357 -5.08 -15.72 3.99
C VAL A 357 -6.27 -15.61 4.92
N MET A 358 -7.25 -14.79 4.56
CA MET A 358 -8.48 -14.60 5.30
C MET A 358 -9.64 -15.25 4.53
N THR A 359 -10.42 -16.07 5.22
CA THR A 359 -11.63 -16.64 4.62
C THR A 359 -12.81 -15.69 4.83
N PRO A 360 -13.52 -15.28 3.78
CA PRO A 360 -14.74 -14.53 3.94
C PRO A 360 -15.78 -15.39 4.68
N GLY A 361 -16.24 -14.97 5.87
CA GLY A 361 -17.44 -15.51 6.51
C GLY A 361 -17.44 -16.99 6.90
N GLY A 362 -16.32 -17.56 7.37
CA GLY A 362 -16.32 -18.86 8.09
C GLY A 362 -16.26 -20.13 7.23
N ASP A 363 -16.95 -20.22 6.12
CA ASP A 363 -17.01 -21.42 5.25
C ASP A 363 -16.48 -21.17 3.83
N GLY A 364 -15.97 -19.96 3.55
CA GLY A 364 -15.48 -19.59 2.23
C GLY A 364 -14.04 -20.08 1.96
N THR A 365 -13.77 -20.43 0.72
CA THR A 365 -12.42 -20.70 0.23
C THR A 365 -11.67 -19.35 0.10
N SER A 366 -10.41 -19.27 0.50
CA SER A 366 -9.60 -18.08 0.22
C SER A 366 -9.21 -18.05 -1.25
N TYR A 367 -9.01 -16.85 -1.79
CA TYR A 367 -8.72 -16.66 -3.21
C TYR A 367 -7.90 -15.40 -3.45
N PHE A 368 -7.38 -15.27 -4.67
CA PHE A 368 -6.76 -14.08 -5.21
C PHE A 368 -7.06 -13.95 -6.70
N TYR A 369 -6.68 -12.82 -7.29
CA TYR A 369 -6.87 -12.60 -8.72
C TYR A 369 -5.55 -12.51 -9.49
N ILE A 370 -5.57 -13.01 -10.73
CA ILE A 370 -4.59 -12.70 -11.75
C ILE A 370 -5.27 -11.76 -12.75
N HIS A 371 -4.82 -10.51 -12.79
CA HIS A 371 -5.31 -9.51 -13.71
C HIS A 371 -4.58 -9.62 -15.04
N HIS A 372 -5.36 -9.58 -16.11
CA HIS A 372 -4.85 -9.54 -17.47
C HIS A 372 -4.89 -8.10 -17.95
N LEU A 373 -3.72 -7.52 -18.18
CA LEU A 373 -3.56 -6.18 -18.72
C LEU A 373 -3.09 -6.27 -20.17
N ALA A 374 -3.53 -5.34 -21.01
CA ALA A 374 -3.16 -5.32 -22.41
C ALA A 374 -2.99 -3.90 -22.94
N THR A 375 -2.25 -3.73 -24.01
CA THR A 375 -2.24 -2.48 -24.78
C THR A 375 -3.20 -2.60 -25.95
N GLY A 376 -4.18 -1.70 -26.03
CA GLY A 376 -5.04 -1.58 -27.22
C GLY A 376 -4.29 -1.02 -28.42
N ALA A 377 -4.89 -1.15 -29.61
CA ALA A 377 -4.34 -0.59 -30.86
C ALA A 377 -4.19 0.95 -30.80
N ASP A 378 -4.98 1.61 -29.95
CA ASP A 378 -4.93 3.04 -29.65
C ASP A 378 -3.82 3.41 -28.66
N GLY A 379 -3.05 2.44 -28.18
CA GLY A 379 -2.00 2.61 -27.20
C GLY A 379 -2.49 2.72 -25.75
N GLN A 380 -3.80 2.62 -25.48
CA GLN A 380 -4.35 2.70 -24.14
C GLN A 380 -4.15 1.39 -23.36
N LEU A 381 -3.99 1.51 -22.05
CA LEU A 381 -3.96 0.37 -21.13
C LEU A 381 -5.38 -0.19 -20.96
N ARG A 382 -5.53 -1.47 -21.23
CA ARG A 382 -6.79 -2.22 -21.13
C ARG A 382 -6.75 -3.14 -19.93
N LEU A 383 -7.89 -3.29 -19.26
CA LEU A 383 -8.11 -4.26 -18.19
C LEU A 383 -9.07 -5.33 -18.72
N LEU A 384 -8.54 -6.53 -18.96
CA LEU A 384 -9.32 -7.68 -19.37
C LEU A 384 -9.93 -8.39 -18.15
N ALA A 385 -10.84 -9.33 -18.41
CA ALA A 385 -11.42 -10.13 -17.33
C ALA A 385 -10.34 -10.87 -16.53
N PRO A 386 -10.31 -10.73 -15.19
CA PRO A 386 -9.32 -11.38 -14.35
C PRO A 386 -9.61 -12.87 -14.20
N GLU A 387 -8.57 -13.63 -13.91
CA GLU A 387 -8.67 -15.02 -13.47
C GLU A 387 -8.88 -15.05 -11.94
N HIS A 388 -9.99 -15.63 -11.48
CA HIS A 388 -10.25 -15.92 -10.07
C HIS A 388 -9.57 -17.22 -9.68
N VAL A 389 -8.66 -17.18 -8.73
CA VAL A 389 -7.87 -18.33 -8.29
C VAL A 389 -8.23 -18.72 -6.87
N GLU A 390 -8.90 -19.81 -6.71
CA GLU A 390 -9.18 -20.41 -5.39
C GLU A 390 -7.94 -21.12 -4.83
N VAL A 391 -7.77 -20.98 -3.52
CA VAL A 391 -6.72 -21.65 -2.76
C VAL A 391 -7.36 -22.72 -1.91
N ALA A 392 -7.29 -23.97 -2.37
CA ALA A 392 -7.90 -25.14 -1.70
C ALA A 392 -7.31 -25.37 -0.29
N GLY A 393 -8.12 -25.93 0.60
CA GLY A 393 -7.76 -26.15 2.01
C GLY A 393 -6.71 -27.23 2.28
N GLU A 394 -6.37 -28.09 1.32
CA GLU A 394 -5.35 -29.15 1.47
C GLU A 394 -4.17 -28.91 0.52
N LEU A 395 -2.95 -29.07 1.05
CA LEU A 395 -1.75 -29.17 0.22
C LEU A 395 -1.77 -30.52 -0.49
N PRO A 396 -1.40 -30.57 -1.77
CA PRO A 396 -1.27 -31.84 -2.50
C PRO A 396 -0.19 -32.75 -1.90
#